data_d7b7393a566154b550bbbe7d054560f4
#
_entry.id   d7b7393a566154b550bbbe7d054560f4
#
_cell.length_a   1.000
_cell.length_b   1.000
_cell.length_c   1.000
_cell.angle_alpha   90.00
_cell.angle_beta   90.00
_cell.angle_gamma   90.00
#
_symmetry.space_group_name_H-M   'P 1'
#
loop_
_entity.id
_entity.type
_entity.pdbx_description
1 polymer ?
#
loop_
_entity_poly.entity_id
_entity_poly.type
_entity_poly.pdbx_seq_one_letter_code
_entity_poly.pdbx_strand_id
1 'polypeptide(L)'
;GHLMADIEPLEYIQRSHPDLDVRSHGLSLWDLDRSFRTGGFGGKSKAKFREILGILRDTYCRTVGVEYMHIQNPDEREWFQSKLERPYKKPSREEQLRILNKLNEAEAFETFLQTKFVGQKRFSLEGSESLIASLDEILQEAANEGLDTAAIGMAHRGRLNVLTNIAGKTYGQVFREFEGNTDGTSVQGSGDVKYHLGTVGTFTAIEGKQLQVELAANPSHLEAVNPVLEGIVRGKLDKLGTIPDSYPVLPILIHGDAAFAGQGVVPETLNMSQLRGYRTGGTIHVIVNNQVGFTTPPSEARSTV
;
A
#
# COMPACT_ATOMS: atom_id res chain seq x y z
N GLY A 1 14.74 3.03 14.04
CA GLY A 1 13.78 2.05 14.57
C GLY A 1 13.58 0.89 13.62
N HIS A 2 13.38 1.17 12.30
CA HIS A 2 13.16 0.13 11.28
C HIS A 2 14.25 -0.97 11.27
N LEU A 3 15.48 -0.65 11.61
CA LEU A 3 16.58 -1.62 11.73
C LEU A 3 16.34 -2.71 12.80
N MET A 4 15.39 -2.50 13.70
CA MET A 4 14.99 -3.47 14.72
C MET A 4 13.56 -3.99 14.53
N ALA A 5 12.85 -3.53 13.50
CA ALA A 5 11.51 -4.02 13.21
C ALA A 5 11.56 -5.47 12.71
N ASP A 6 10.61 -6.28 13.17
CA ASP A 6 10.40 -7.66 12.72
C ASP A 6 9.49 -7.64 11.49
N ILE A 7 10.10 -7.35 10.33
CA ILE A 7 9.41 -7.21 9.04
C ILE A 7 9.55 -8.44 8.14
N GLU A 8 10.17 -9.52 8.65
CA GLU A 8 10.38 -10.76 7.91
C GLU A 8 9.34 -11.81 8.34
N PRO A 9 8.32 -12.07 7.51
CA PRO A 9 7.23 -12.98 7.91
C PRO A 9 7.61 -14.46 7.79
N LEU A 10 8.69 -14.79 7.08
CA LEU A 10 9.09 -16.17 6.84
C LEU A 10 10.09 -16.68 7.86
N GLU A 11 10.82 -15.80 8.51
CA GLU A 11 11.90 -16.16 9.41
C GLU A 11 12.03 -15.15 10.55
N TYR A 12 11.95 -15.60 11.81
CA TYR A 12 12.18 -14.73 12.94
C TYR A 12 13.68 -14.43 13.07
N ILE A 13 14.03 -13.17 12.84
CA ILE A 13 15.39 -12.67 13.02
C ILE A 13 15.41 -11.68 14.18
N GLN A 14 16.08 -12.05 15.28
CA GLN A 14 16.29 -11.10 16.37
C GLN A 14 17.29 -10.03 15.93
N ARG A 15 16.79 -8.85 15.62
CA ARG A 15 17.61 -7.71 15.19
C ARG A 15 18.01 -6.87 16.40
N SER A 16 19.24 -6.36 16.40
CA SER A 16 19.75 -5.40 17.36
C SER A 16 20.59 -4.35 16.65
N HIS A 17 20.56 -3.13 17.15
CA HIS A 17 21.40 -2.05 16.63
C HIS A 17 22.00 -1.27 17.79
N PRO A 18 23.32 -0.99 17.77
CA PRO A 18 24.00 -0.30 18.89
C PRO A 18 23.36 1.06 19.22
N ASP A 19 23.01 1.85 18.23
CA ASP A 19 22.40 3.17 18.43
C ASP A 19 20.99 3.13 19.03
N LEU A 20 20.36 1.96 19.08
CA LEU A 20 19.04 1.75 19.68
C LEU A 20 19.13 1.08 21.07
N ASP A 21 20.33 0.78 21.54
CA ASP A 21 20.57 0.35 22.91
C ASP A 21 20.59 1.57 23.83
N VAL A 22 19.75 1.56 24.87
CA VAL A 22 19.66 2.66 25.83
C VAL A 22 20.99 2.99 26.50
N ARG A 23 21.88 2.00 26.65
CA ARG A 23 23.21 2.18 27.22
C ARG A 23 24.12 3.07 26.39
N SER A 24 23.96 3.05 25.08
CA SER A 24 24.71 3.92 24.16
C SER A 24 24.38 5.41 24.37
N HIS A 25 23.23 5.69 24.99
CA HIS A 25 22.76 7.03 25.32
C HIS A 25 22.98 7.41 26.79
N GLY A 26 23.83 6.66 27.52
CA GLY A 26 24.14 6.92 28.93
C GLY A 26 22.97 6.64 29.89
N LEU A 27 21.99 5.86 29.45
CA LEU A 27 20.83 5.45 30.24
C LEU A 27 20.93 3.95 30.60
N SER A 28 20.21 3.57 31.64
CA SER A 28 20.20 2.20 32.12
C SER A 28 18.80 1.77 32.55
N LEU A 29 18.64 0.52 32.95
CA LEU A 29 17.36 0.01 33.47
C LEU A 29 16.92 0.74 34.75
N TRP A 30 17.85 1.33 35.50
CA TRP A 30 17.54 2.11 36.69
C TRP A 30 16.88 3.45 36.39
N ASP A 31 16.99 3.94 35.15
CA ASP A 31 16.37 5.19 34.69
C ASP A 31 14.91 5.02 34.23
N LEU A 32 14.40 3.79 34.17
CA LEU A 32 13.06 3.50 33.62
C LEU A 32 11.94 4.29 34.30
N ASP A 33 12.01 4.52 35.60
CA ASP A 33 11.01 5.29 36.35
C ASP A 33 11.33 6.77 36.48
N ARG A 34 12.45 7.20 35.94
CA ARG A 34 12.84 8.59 35.90
C ARG A 34 12.00 9.35 34.86
N SER A 35 11.58 10.56 35.22
CA SER A 35 10.78 11.43 34.34
C SER A 35 11.64 12.39 33.55
N PHE A 36 11.36 12.51 32.27
CA PHE A 36 12.04 13.41 31.35
C PHE A 36 11.05 14.40 30.73
N ARG A 37 11.53 15.58 30.35
CA ARG A 37 10.79 16.50 29.47
C ARG A 37 10.82 15.95 28.06
N THR A 38 9.68 15.89 27.40
CA THR A 38 9.50 15.21 26.11
C THR A 38 9.43 16.15 24.91
N GLY A 39 9.28 17.46 25.14
CA GLY A 39 9.04 18.39 24.02
C GLY A 39 7.72 18.18 23.30
N GLY A 40 6.75 17.47 23.93
CA GLY A 40 5.46 17.14 23.28
C GLY A 40 5.36 15.70 22.76
N PHE A 41 6.45 14.93 22.80
CA PHE A 41 6.45 13.53 22.40
C PHE A 41 5.36 12.71 23.12
N GLY A 42 4.65 11.89 22.38
CA GLY A 42 3.53 11.09 22.90
C GLY A 42 2.35 11.93 23.44
N GLY A 43 2.26 13.21 23.06
CA GLY A 43 1.23 14.15 23.54
C GLY A 43 1.41 14.61 24.98
N LYS A 44 2.56 14.40 25.60
CA LYS A 44 2.85 14.74 26.99
C LYS A 44 4.04 15.71 27.09
N SER A 45 4.02 16.66 28.05
CA SER A 45 5.17 17.52 28.34
C SER A 45 6.27 16.85 29.17
N LYS A 46 5.88 15.80 29.91
CA LYS A 46 6.77 14.92 30.69
C LYS A 46 6.27 13.49 30.64
N ALA A 47 7.19 12.53 30.54
CA ALA A 47 6.89 11.11 30.62
C ALA A 47 8.01 10.35 31.32
N LYS A 48 7.70 9.19 31.91
CA LYS A 48 8.70 8.27 32.41
C LYS A 48 9.47 7.65 31.24
N PHE A 49 10.73 7.32 31.44
CA PHE A 49 11.56 6.72 30.41
C PHE A 49 10.95 5.43 29.83
N ARG A 50 10.34 4.59 30.68
CA ARG A 50 9.64 3.39 30.23
C ARG A 50 8.47 3.68 29.26
N GLU A 51 7.76 4.80 29.46
CA GLU A 51 6.66 5.21 28.58
C GLU A 51 7.21 5.69 27.22
N ILE A 52 8.28 6.47 27.24
CA ILE A 52 8.98 6.93 26.03
C ILE A 52 9.48 5.73 25.21
N LEU A 53 10.18 4.79 25.87
CA LEU A 53 10.66 3.57 25.21
C LEU A 53 9.51 2.70 24.69
N GLY A 54 8.41 2.60 25.45
CA GLY A 54 7.23 1.87 25.02
C GLY A 54 6.68 2.42 23.71
N ILE A 55 6.44 3.73 23.62
CA ILE A 55 5.95 4.39 22.41
C ILE A 55 6.93 4.20 21.24
N LEU A 56 8.24 4.43 21.46
CA LEU A 56 9.25 4.28 20.41
C LEU A 56 9.31 2.84 19.87
N ARG A 57 9.28 1.85 20.77
CA ARG A 57 9.30 0.44 20.37
C ARG A 57 8.02 0.03 19.66
N ASP A 58 6.85 0.48 20.13
CA ASP A 58 5.58 0.17 19.52
C ASP A 58 5.46 0.81 18.13
N THR A 59 6.00 2.01 17.96
CA THR A 59 5.98 2.73 16.68
C THR A 59 6.96 2.15 15.66
N TYR A 60 8.22 1.86 16.07
CA TYR A 60 9.31 1.65 15.12
C TYR A 60 9.91 0.24 15.11
N CYS A 61 9.61 -0.60 16.10
CA CYS A 61 10.31 -1.86 16.30
C CYS A 61 9.37 -3.08 16.36
N ARG A 62 8.13 -2.94 15.95
CA ARG A 62 7.18 -4.07 15.84
C ARG A 62 7.29 -4.72 14.45
N THR A 63 6.17 -5.11 13.89
CA THR A 63 6.06 -5.77 12.57
C THR A 63 5.94 -4.79 11.40
N VAL A 64 6.11 -3.50 11.66
CA VAL A 64 6.11 -2.43 10.65
C VAL A 64 7.37 -1.60 10.82
N GLY A 65 8.15 -1.49 9.77
CA GLY A 65 9.28 -0.55 9.66
C GLY A 65 8.81 0.78 9.10
N VAL A 66 9.12 1.89 9.76
CA VAL A 66 8.71 3.23 9.33
C VAL A 66 9.94 4.09 9.06
N GLU A 67 10.00 4.67 7.86
CA GLU A 67 11.11 5.51 7.41
C GLU A 67 10.58 6.81 6.79
N TYR A 68 10.81 7.94 7.42
CA TYR A 68 10.40 9.25 6.90
C TYR A 68 11.45 10.36 7.15
N MET A 69 12.55 10.06 7.83
CA MET A 69 13.58 11.06 8.19
C MET A 69 14.36 11.59 6.97
N HIS A 70 14.21 10.98 5.80
CA HIS A 70 14.75 11.47 4.53
C HIS A 70 13.93 12.64 3.95
N ILE A 71 12.71 12.87 4.42
CA ILE A 71 11.88 14.01 4.00
C ILE A 71 12.55 15.31 4.40
N GLN A 72 12.79 16.22 3.43
CA GLN A 72 13.52 17.46 3.67
C GLN A 72 12.68 18.53 4.36
N ASN A 73 11.37 18.55 4.10
CA ASN A 73 10.47 19.52 4.72
C ASN A 73 10.25 19.20 6.21
N PRO A 74 10.60 20.14 7.15
CA PRO A 74 10.42 19.91 8.58
C PRO A 74 8.95 19.71 8.99
N ASP A 75 8.02 20.46 8.39
CA ASP A 75 6.61 20.43 8.74
C ASP A 75 5.98 19.08 8.39
N GLU A 76 6.37 18.50 7.25
CA GLU A 76 5.97 17.15 6.85
C GLU A 76 6.53 16.09 7.81
N ARG A 77 7.79 16.20 8.23
CA ARG A 77 8.35 15.30 9.24
C ARG A 77 7.63 15.39 10.57
N GLU A 78 7.33 16.61 11.04
CA GLU A 78 6.58 16.84 12.28
C GLU A 78 5.17 16.25 12.19
N TRP A 79 4.53 16.36 11.01
CA TRP A 79 3.24 15.73 10.77
C TRP A 79 3.33 14.21 10.95
N PHE A 80 4.31 13.53 10.33
CA PHE A 80 4.53 12.09 10.51
C PHE A 80 4.77 11.73 11.97
N GLN A 81 5.65 12.45 12.67
CA GLN A 81 5.91 12.25 14.10
C GLN A 81 4.63 12.37 14.92
N SER A 82 3.85 13.39 14.65
CA SER A 82 2.58 13.63 15.36
C SER A 82 1.55 12.54 15.15
N LYS A 83 1.59 11.84 14.04
CA LYS A 83 0.68 10.73 13.71
C LYS A 83 1.18 9.38 14.27
N LEU A 84 2.48 9.15 14.24
CA LEU A 84 3.11 7.86 14.56
C LEU A 84 3.48 7.73 16.04
N GLU A 85 4.09 8.76 16.62
CA GLU A 85 4.65 8.73 17.98
C GLU A 85 3.59 8.95 19.07
N ARG A 86 2.62 8.05 19.10
CA ARG A 86 1.50 8.06 20.05
C ARG A 86 1.38 6.72 20.75
N PRO A 87 0.78 6.68 21.95
CA PRO A 87 0.41 5.40 22.55
C PRO A 87 -0.44 4.56 21.59
N TYR A 88 -0.08 3.31 21.43
CA TYR A 88 -0.83 2.39 20.57
C TYR A 88 -2.29 2.34 20.98
N LYS A 89 -3.17 2.57 20.01
CA LYS A 89 -4.61 2.42 20.18
C LYS A 89 -5.07 1.22 19.37
N LYS A 90 -5.60 0.23 20.05
CA LYS A 90 -6.19 -0.94 19.38
C LYS A 90 -7.37 -0.48 18.51
N PRO A 91 -7.49 -0.96 17.26
CA PRO A 91 -8.67 -0.70 16.44
C PRO A 91 -9.97 -1.10 17.14
N SER A 92 -11.04 -0.40 16.85
CA SER A 92 -12.38 -0.72 17.38
C SER A 92 -12.81 -2.13 16.95
N ARG A 93 -13.82 -2.68 17.62
CA ARG A 93 -14.35 -3.99 17.23
C ARG A 93 -14.90 -3.98 15.79
N GLU A 94 -15.48 -2.89 15.38
CA GLU A 94 -16.05 -2.71 14.03
C GLU A 94 -14.96 -2.71 12.97
N GLU A 95 -13.88 -1.95 13.19
CA GLU A 95 -12.69 -1.96 12.32
C GLU A 95 -12.06 -3.34 12.25
N GLN A 96 -11.89 -4.03 13.39
CA GLN A 96 -11.34 -5.38 13.41
C GLN A 96 -12.19 -6.37 12.61
N LEU A 97 -13.52 -6.30 12.74
CA LEU A 97 -14.45 -7.17 11.99
C LEU A 97 -14.43 -6.85 10.50
N ARG A 98 -14.31 -5.58 10.14
CA ARG A 98 -14.17 -5.16 8.74
C ARG A 98 -12.88 -5.69 8.11
N ILE A 99 -11.75 -5.52 8.78
CA ILE A 99 -10.47 -6.06 8.34
C ILE A 99 -10.56 -7.58 8.16
N LEU A 100 -11.12 -8.29 9.14
CA LEU A 100 -11.31 -9.74 9.06
C LEU A 100 -12.22 -10.13 7.88
N ASN A 101 -13.28 -9.39 7.63
CA ASN A 101 -14.16 -9.63 6.50
C ASN A 101 -13.42 -9.46 5.16
N LYS A 102 -12.62 -8.40 5.02
CA LYS A 102 -11.81 -8.16 3.81
C LYS A 102 -10.77 -9.25 3.58
N LEU A 103 -10.14 -9.74 4.62
CA LEU A 103 -9.22 -10.88 4.54
C LEU A 103 -9.96 -12.14 4.10
N ASN A 104 -11.13 -12.43 4.68
CA ASN A 104 -11.94 -13.57 4.32
C ASN A 104 -12.48 -13.49 2.87
N GLU A 105 -12.90 -12.32 2.41
CA GLU A 105 -13.31 -12.10 1.02
C GLU A 105 -12.17 -12.41 0.05
N ALA A 106 -10.96 -11.94 0.37
CA ALA A 106 -9.77 -12.17 -0.44
C ALA A 106 -9.40 -13.66 -0.49
N GLU A 107 -9.29 -14.32 0.65
CA GLU A 107 -8.94 -15.75 0.74
C GLU A 107 -10.00 -16.66 0.10
N ALA A 108 -11.28 -16.42 0.39
CA ALA A 108 -12.37 -17.21 -0.17
C ALA A 108 -12.40 -17.14 -1.70
N PHE A 109 -12.14 -15.96 -2.27
CA PHE A 109 -12.07 -15.77 -3.72
C PHE A 109 -10.92 -16.56 -4.34
N GLU A 110 -9.70 -16.48 -3.77
CA GLU A 110 -8.55 -17.24 -4.26
C GLU A 110 -8.78 -18.75 -4.16
N THR A 111 -9.30 -19.21 -3.03
CA THR A 111 -9.62 -20.63 -2.81
C THR A 111 -10.68 -21.12 -3.80
N PHE A 112 -11.72 -20.33 -4.05
CA PHE A 112 -12.75 -20.67 -5.04
C PHE A 112 -12.16 -20.80 -6.44
N LEU A 113 -11.36 -19.83 -6.88
CA LEU A 113 -10.72 -19.88 -8.19
C LEU A 113 -9.79 -21.08 -8.34
N GLN A 114 -9.08 -21.44 -7.27
CA GLN A 114 -8.18 -22.60 -7.26
C GLN A 114 -8.92 -23.90 -7.44
N THR A 115 -10.05 -24.05 -6.76
CA THR A 115 -10.82 -25.29 -6.75
C THR A 115 -11.71 -25.43 -7.99
N LYS A 116 -12.27 -24.34 -8.49
CA LYS A 116 -13.20 -24.36 -9.62
C LYS A 116 -12.51 -24.34 -10.98
N PHE A 117 -11.44 -23.59 -11.11
CA PHE A 117 -10.74 -23.34 -12.38
C PHE A 117 -9.33 -23.91 -12.37
N VAL A 118 -9.23 -25.20 -12.07
CA VAL A 118 -7.95 -25.95 -11.98
C VAL A 118 -7.17 -25.83 -13.28
N GLY A 119 -5.86 -25.54 -13.16
CA GLY A 119 -4.95 -25.44 -14.29
C GLY A 119 -5.04 -24.14 -15.09
N GLN A 120 -5.98 -23.26 -14.79
CA GLN A 120 -6.02 -21.95 -15.43
C GLN A 120 -5.10 -20.95 -14.71
N LYS A 121 -4.44 -20.08 -15.47
CA LYS A 121 -3.62 -19.00 -14.94
C LYS A 121 -4.48 -18.01 -14.16
N ARG A 122 -4.10 -17.68 -12.92
CA ARG A 122 -4.85 -16.75 -12.06
C ARG A 122 -3.99 -15.70 -11.35
N PHE A 123 -2.66 -15.89 -11.29
CA PHE A 123 -1.74 -15.00 -10.57
C PHE A 123 -2.25 -14.61 -9.18
N SER A 124 -2.38 -15.62 -8.35
CA SER A 124 -2.98 -15.55 -7.01
C SER A 124 -2.37 -14.49 -6.11
N LEU A 125 -3.19 -13.97 -5.20
CA LEU A 125 -2.80 -13.08 -4.11
C LEU A 125 -2.40 -13.85 -2.83
N GLU A 126 -2.46 -15.18 -2.84
CA GLU A 126 -2.19 -16.02 -1.66
C GLU A 126 -0.91 -15.61 -0.92
N GLY A 127 -1.04 -15.43 0.40
CA GLY A 127 0.01 -14.94 1.27
C GLY A 127 0.10 -13.40 1.35
N SER A 128 -0.69 -12.67 0.58
CA SER A 128 -0.71 -11.19 0.56
C SER A 128 -2.14 -10.63 0.65
N GLU A 129 -3.05 -11.35 1.27
CA GLU A 129 -4.47 -10.97 1.40
C GLU A 129 -4.65 -9.64 2.12
N SER A 130 -3.70 -9.27 2.96
CA SER A 130 -3.64 -7.97 3.64
C SER A 130 -3.63 -6.78 2.66
N LEU A 131 -3.22 -6.98 1.40
CA LEU A 131 -3.34 -5.96 0.35
C LEU A 131 -4.77 -5.46 0.21
N ILE A 132 -5.76 -6.35 0.25
CA ILE A 132 -7.17 -5.98 0.07
C ILE A 132 -7.66 -5.14 1.25
N ALA A 133 -7.33 -5.53 2.49
CA ALA A 133 -7.66 -4.73 3.66
C ALA A 133 -6.96 -3.37 3.67
N SER A 134 -5.70 -3.31 3.22
CA SER A 134 -4.94 -2.06 3.13
C SER A 134 -5.50 -1.11 2.07
N LEU A 135 -5.86 -1.62 0.90
CA LEU A 135 -6.49 -0.81 -0.15
C LEU A 135 -7.87 -0.31 0.28
N ASP A 136 -8.64 -1.15 0.95
CA ASP A 136 -9.93 -0.76 1.50
C ASP A 136 -9.79 0.41 2.48
N GLU A 137 -8.79 0.41 3.36
CA GLU A 137 -8.53 1.52 4.29
C GLU A 137 -8.04 2.78 3.57
N ILE A 138 -7.14 2.66 2.59
CA ILE A 138 -6.70 3.80 1.76
C ILE A 138 -7.90 4.47 1.09
N LEU A 139 -8.83 3.68 0.53
CA LEU A 139 -10.02 4.22 -0.12
C LEU A 139 -11.01 4.84 0.88
N GLN A 140 -11.10 4.29 2.11
CA GLN A 140 -11.88 4.90 3.19
C GLN A 140 -11.38 6.30 3.50
N GLU A 141 -10.09 6.42 3.77
CA GLU A 141 -9.48 7.71 4.09
C GLU A 141 -9.59 8.68 2.90
N ALA A 142 -9.35 8.21 1.67
CA ALA A 142 -9.51 9.03 0.48
C ALA A 142 -10.93 9.58 0.33
N ALA A 143 -11.95 8.76 0.55
CA ALA A 143 -13.35 9.19 0.52
C ALA A 143 -13.68 10.16 1.67
N ASN A 144 -13.14 9.90 2.87
CA ASN A 144 -13.34 10.76 4.04
C ASN A 144 -12.72 12.14 3.83
N GLU A 145 -11.56 12.22 3.21
CA GLU A 145 -10.88 13.48 2.85
C GLU A 145 -11.50 14.18 1.62
N GLY A 146 -12.50 13.56 1.00
CA GLY A 146 -13.28 14.17 -0.08
C GLY A 146 -12.62 14.11 -1.44
N LEU A 147 -11.78 13.11 -1.70
CA LEU A 147 -11.23 12.87 -3.04
C LEU A 147 -12.34 12.33 -3.98
N ASP A 148 -12.24 12.67 -5.25
CA ASP A 148 -13.23 12.30 -6.27
C ASP A 148 -12.96 10.90 -6.85
N THR A 149 -11.69 10.58 -7.05
CA THR A 149 -11.28 9.36 -7.77
C THR A 149 -10.00 8.77 -7.17
N ALA A 150 -9.96 7.45 -7.02
CA ALA A 150 -8.72 6.69 -6.89
C ALA A 150 -8.45 5.96 -8.21
N ALA A 151 -7.31 6.23 -8.82
CA ALA A 151 -6.85 5.57 -10.04
C ALA A 151 -5.78 4.54 -9.68
N ILE A 152 -5.98 3.27 -10.05
CA ILE A 152 -5.09 2.16 -9.67
C ILE A 152 -4.40 1.63 -10.92
N GLY A 153 -3.08 1.50 -10.87
CA GLY A 153 -2.26 0.79 -11.83
C GLY A 153 -1.59 -0.41 -11.16
N MET A 154 -1.66 -1.58 -11.77
CA MET A 154 -1.03 -2.77 -11.19
C MET A 154 -0.73 -3.83 -12.24
N ALA A 155 0.26 -4.67 -11.92
CA ALA A 155 0.55 -5.88 -12.68
C ALA A 155 -0.51 -6.98 -12.42
N HIS A 156 -0.20 -8.20 -12.78
CA HIS A 156 -1.14 -9.33 -12.76
C HIS A 156 -1.36 -9.96 -11.37
N ARG A 157 -0.36 -9.93 -10.46
CA ARG A 157 -0.49 -10.58 -9.14
C ARG A 157 -1.55 -9.92 -8.29
N GLY A 158 -2.55 -10.71 -7.88
CA GLY A 158 -3.67 -10.24 -7.09
C GLY A 158 -4.69 -9.38 -7.85
N ARG A 159 -4.51 -9.16 -9.16
CA ARG A 159 -5.36 -8.26 -9.94
C ARG A 159 -6.82 -8.67 -9.96
N LEU A 160 -7.12 -9.97 -10.06
CA LEU A 160 -8.50 -10.46 -10.04
C LEU A 160 -9.18 -10.16 -8.71
N ASN A 161 -8.45 -10.28 -7.62
CA ASN A 161 -8.92 -9.97 -6.27
C ASN A 161 -9.18 -8.45 -6.12
N VAL A 162 -8.28 -7.60 -6.61
CA VAL A 162 -8.46 -6.14 -6.62
C VAL A 162 -9.65 -5.74 -7.51
N LEU A 163 -9.81 -6.36 -8.69
CA LEU A 163 -10.95 -6.12 -9.57
C LEU A 163 -12.29 -6.35 -8.86
N THR A 164 -12.41 -7.43 -8.09
CA THR A 164 -13.67 -7.80 -7.41
C THR A 164 -13.86 -7.08 -6.09
N ASN A 165 -12.90 -7.16 -5.18
CA ASN A 165 -13.06 -6.74 -3.79
C ASN A 165 -12.78 -5.24 -3.57
N ILE A 166 -12.18 -4.56 -4.57
CA ILE A 166 -11.81 -3.15 -4.50
C ILE A 166 -12.47 -2.33 -5.60
N ALA A 167 -12.34 -2.76 -6.88
CA ALA A 167 -12.75 -1.96 -8.03
C ALA A 167 -14.19 -2.23 -8.51
N GLY A 168 -14.96 -3.05 -7.77
CA GLY A 168 -16.40 -3.23 -7.97
C GLY A 168 -16.82 -4.14 -9.13
N LYS A 169 -15.88 -4.89 -9.74
CA LYS A 169 -16.23 -5.93 -10.71
C LYS A 169 -16.90 -7.10 -9.99
N THR A 170 -18.02 -7.60 -10.51
CA THR A 170 -18.72 -8.69 -9.86
C THR A 170 -17.98 -10.03 -10.04
N TYR A 171 -18.07 -10.91 -9.05
CA TYR A 171 -17.56 -12.29 -9.15
C TYR A 171 -18.11 -13.02 -10.37
N GLY A 172 -19.40 -12.86 -10.67
CA GLY A 172 -20.04 -13.45 -11.84
C GLY A 172 -19.44 -12.99 -13.18
N GLN A 173 -18.99 -11.74 -13.30
CA GLN A 173 -18.27 -11.27 -14.48
C GLN A 173 -16.93 -11.98 -14.63
N VAL A 174 -16.16 -12.08 -13.54
CA VAL A 174 -14.86 -12.77 -13.53
C VAL A 174 -15.04 -14.25 -13.88
N PHE A 175 -16.02 -14.92 -13.29
CA PHE A 175 -16.26 -16.35 -13.55
C PHE A 175 -16.64 -16.61 -15.01
N ARG A 176 -17.50 -15.77 -15.62
CA ARG A 176 -17.81 -15.86 -17.06
C ARG A 176 -16.57 -15.71 -17.95
N GLU A 177 -15.65 -14.82 -17.59
CA GLU A 177 -14.38 -14.68 -18.31
C GLU A 177 -13.50 -15.93 -18.20
N PHE A 178 -13.51 -16.62 -17.04
CA PHE A 178 -12.85 -17.92 -16.90
C PHE A 178 -13.51 -19.01 -17.76
N GLU A 179 -14.80 -18.93 -18.01
CA GLU A 179 -15.56 -19.83 -18.88
C GLU A 179 -15.43 -19.49 -20.37
N GLY A 180 -14.65 -18.46 -20.71
CA GLY A 180 -14.43 -18.03 -22.10
C GLY A 180 -15.46 -17.04 -22.64
N ASN A 181 -16.39 -16.57 -21.81
CA ASN A 181 -17.39 -15.58 -22.19
C ASN A 181 -16.86 -14.15 -21.84
N THR A 182 -16.25 -13.50 -22.80
CA THR A 182 -15.83 -12.08 -22.63
C THR A 182 -17.01 -11.16 -22.84
N ASP A 183 -17.21 -10.21 -21.93
CA ASP A 183 -18.20 -9.16 -22.07
C ASP A 183 -17.71 -8.16 -23.14
N GLY A 184 -18.41 -8.10 -24.28
CA GLY A 184 -18.10 -7.21 -25.40
C GLY A 184 -18.26 -5.70 -25.08
N THR A 185 -18.73 -5.36 -23.87
CA THR A 185 -18.86 -3.99 -23.36
C THR A 185 -17.65 -3.53 -22.55
N SER A 186 -16.66 -4.37 -22.32
CA SER A 186 -15.41 -3.95 -21.70
C SER A 186 -14.62 -3.05 -22.66
N VAL A 187 -14.65 -1.77 -22.40
CA VAL A 187 -14.35 -0.67 -23.33
C VAL A 187 -12.86 -0.51 -23.67
N GLN A 188 -11.97 -1.32 -23.14
CA GLN A 188 -10.54 -1.09 -23.33
C GLN A 188 -9.78 -2.36 -23.72
N GLY A 189 -9.57 -2.49 -25.00
CA GLY A 189 -8.56 -3.33 -25.61
C GLY A 189 -9.02 -4.73 -26.01
N SER A 190 -8.52 -5.18 -27.14
CA SER A 190 -8.55 -6.57 -27.61
C SER A 190 -7.66 -7.47 -26.73
N GLY A 191 -7.69 -7.30 -25.41
CA GLY A 191 -6.89 -8.08 -24.48
C GLY A 191 -7.34 -9.53 -24.49
N ASP A 192 -6.51 -10.40 -25.02
CA ASP A 192 -6.69 -11.86 -25.02
C ASP A 192 -6.61 -12.46 -23.61
N VAL A 193 -6.36 -11.62 -22.57
CA VAL A 193 -6.07 -12.06 -21.23
C VAL A 193 -6.93 -11.31 -20.20
N LYS A 194 -7.86 -12.02 -19.59
CA LYS A 194 -8.85 -11.51 -18.62
C LYS A 194 -8.30 -10.61 -17.50
N TYR A 195 -7.06 -10.78 -17.10
CA TYR A 195 -6.42 -9.97 -16.05
C TYR A 195 -5.69 -8.73 -16.59
N HIS A 196 -5.78 -8.41 -17.88
CA HIS A 196 -5.28 -7.15 -18.44
C HIS A 196 -6.35 -6.07 -18.55
N LEU A 197 -7.62 -6.46 -18.48
CA LEU A 197 -8.73 -5.53 -18.58
C LEU A 197 -8.80 -4.57 -17.40
N GLY A 198 -9.17 -3.32 -17.69
CA GLY A 198 -9.49 -2.32 -16.69
C GLY A 198 -10.95 -2.40 -16.25
N THR A 199 -11.29 -1.62 -15.23
CA THR A 199 -12.68 -1.44 -14.77
C THR A 199 -12.83 -0.10 -14.08
N VAL A 200 -14.08 0.37 -14.03
CA VAL A 200 -14.46 1.55 -13.24
C VAL A 200 -15.61 1.12 -12.33
N GLY A 201 -15.49 1.41 -11.06
CA GLY A 201 -16.51 1.14 -10.05
C GLY A 201 -16.66 2.28 -9.07
N THR A 202 -17.55 2.11 -8.12
CA THR A 202 -17.77 3.05 -7.01
C THR A 202 -17.48 2.35 -5.70
N PHE A 203 -16.59 2.93 -4.92
CA PHE A 203 -16.36 2.56 -3.54
C PHE A 203 -17.26 3.40 -2.64
N THR A 204 -17.87 2.75 -1.66
CA THR A 204 -18.70 3.45 -0.65
C THR A 204 -18.06 3.26 0.71
N ALA A 205 -17.63 4.38 1.30
CA ALA A 205 -17.08 4.42 2.64
C ALA A 205 -18.13 4.12 3.72
N ILE A 206 -17.69 3.75 4.92
CA ILE A 206 -18.58 3.44 6.07
C ILE A 206 -19.56 4.59 6.34
N GLU A 207 -19.10 5.83 6.23
CA GLU A 207 -19.91 7.03 6.43
C GLU A 207 -20.83 7.36 5.23
N GLY A 208 -20.87 6.50 4.22
CA GLY A 208 -21.70 6.69 3.03
C GLY A 208 -21.10 7.61 1.97
N LYS A 209 -19.90 8.14 2.17
CA LYS A 209 -19.17 8.90 1.16
C LYS A 209 -18.75 7.99 0.01
N GLN A 210 -18.81 8.49 -1.20
CA GLN A 210 -18.49 7.73 -2.40
C GLN A 210 -17.22 8.24 -3.05
N LEU A 211 -16.46 7.30 -3.61
CA LEU A 211 -15.24 7.52 -4.37
C LEU A 211 -15.28 6.69 -5.64
N GLN A 212 -14.99 7.29 -6.78
CA GLN A 212 -14.81 6.50 -8.01
C GLN A 212 -13.49 5.73 -7.92
N VAL A 213 -13.51 4.45 -8.24
CA VAL A 213 -12.30 3.62 -8.34
C VAL A 213 -12.13 3.19 -9.78
N GLU A 214 -10.99 3.53 -10.36
CA GLU A 214 -10.63 3.16 -11.72
C GLU A 214 -9.37 2.30 -11.70
N LEU A 215 -9.48 1.06 -12.15
CA LEU A 215 -8.33 0.19 -12.39
C LEU A 215 -7.96 0.27 -13.87
N ALA A 216 -6.78 0.84 -14.15
CA ALA A 216 -6.29 0.99 -15.52
C ALA A 216 -6.03 -0.37 -16.17
N ALA A 217 -6.34 -0.50 -17.47
CA ALA A 217 -5.87 -1.62 -18.27
C ALA A 217 -4.34 -1.63 -18.34
N ASN A 218 -3.71 -2.80 -18.39
CA ASN A 218 -2.26 -2.92 -18.48
C ASN A 218 -1.84 -4.03 -19.45
N PRO A 219 -0.65 -3.93 -20.07
CA PRO A 219 -0.07 -5.03 -20.84
C PRO A 219 0.64 -6.04 -19.93
N SER A 220 1.14 -7.14 -20.51
CA SER A 220 2.00 -8.11 -19.79
C SER A 220 3.38 -7.55 -19.41
N HIS A 221 3.77 -6.40 -19.95
CA HIS A 221 5.03 -5.75 -19.64
C HIS A 221 4.96 -5.15 -18.24
N LEU A 222 5.67 -5.75 -17.31
CA LEU A 222 5.70 -5.31 -15.91
C LEU A 222 6.18 -3.85 -15.82
N GLU A 223 5.52 -3.07 -14.96
CA GLU A 223 5.78 -1.65 -14.66
C GLU A 223 5.46 -0.66 -15.81
N ALA A 224 5.13 -1.14 -17.01
CA ALA A 224 4.76 -0.24 -18.11
C ALA A 224 3.51 0.61 -17.83
N VAL A 225 2.64 0.15 -16.93
CA VAL A 225 1.44 0.88 -16.50
C VAL A 225 1.75 2.11 -15.65
N ASN A 226 2.94 2.20 -15.03
CA ASN A 226 3.27 3.29 -14.12
C ASN A 226 3.16 4.67 -14.78
N PRO A 227 3.92 4.99 -15.84
CA PRO A 227 3.80 6.29 -16.49
C PRO A 227 2.43 6.48 -17.18
N VAL A 228 1.77 5.39 -17.58
CA VAL A 228 0.42 5.46 -18.17
C VAL A 228 -0.60 5.92 -17.13
N LEU A 229 -0.55 5.34 -15.92
CA LEU A 229 -1.44 5.76 -14.83
C LEU A 229 -1.21 7.23 -14.45
N GLU A 230 0.04 7.65 -14.30
CA GLU A 230 0.37 9.05 -14.02
C GLU A 230 -0.18 9.98 -15.09
N GLY A 231 -0.10 9.58 -16.36
CA GLY A 231 -0.68 10.31 -17.48
C GLY A 231 -2.22 10.38 -17.43
N ILE A 232 -2.88 9.29 -17.07
CA ILE A 232 -4.35 9.25 -16.87
C ILE A 232 -4.74 10.22 -15.74
N VAL A 233 -4.07 10.14 -14.60
CA VAL A 233 -4.34 11.01 -13.44
C VAL A 233 -4.10 12.48 -13.81
N ARG A 234 -2.96 12.78 -14.44
CA ARG A 234 -2.66 14.13 -14.89
C ARG A 234 -3.73 14.68 -15.85
N GLY A 235 -4.15 13.89 -16.84
CA GLY A 235 -5.21 14.27 -17.75
C GLY A 235 -6.56 14.53 -17.06
N LYS A 236 -6.88 13.77 -16.01
CA LYS A 236 -8.07 14.02 -15.18
C LYS A 236 -7.96 15.34 -14.42
N LEU A 237 -6.82 15.59 -13.79
CA LEU A 237 -6.57 16.83 -13.03
C LEU A 237 -6.59 18.07 -13.95
N ASP A 238 -6.00 17.98 -15.13
CA ASP A 238 -6.06 19.05 -16.14
C ASP A 238 -7.50 19.34 -16.59
N LYS A 239 -8.30 18.28 -16.77
CA LYS A 239 -9.71 18.39 -17.12
C LYS A 239 -10.57 19.05 -16.03
N LEU A 240 -10.24 18.77 -14.76
CA LEU A 240 -10.90 19.38 -13.62
C LEU A 240 -10.44 20.84 -13.39
N GLY A 241 -9.28 21.22 -13.92
CA GLY A 241 -8.71 22.55 -13.74
C GLY A 241 -8.29 22.85 -12.31
N THR A 242 -7.96 21.81 -11.51
CA THR A 242 -7.69 21.95 -10.07
C THR A 242 -6.22 22.20 -9.73
N ILE A 243 -5.30 21.93 -10.64
CA ILE A 243 -3.87 22.15 -10.44
C ILE A 243 -3.55 23.66 -10.55
N PRO A 244 -2.74 24.26 -9.65
CA PRO A 244 -1.94 23.60 -8.60
C PRO A 244 -2.62 23.52 -7.22
N ASP A 245 -3.83 23.98 -7.07
CA ASP A 245 -4.46 24.27 -5.77
C ASP A 245 -5.04 23.01 -5.11
N SER A 246 -5.42 22.00 -5.90
CA SER A 246 -6.01 20.77 -5.39
C SER A 246 -5.70 19.57 -6.28
N TYR A 247 -5.63 18.38 -5.67
CA TYR A 247 -5.36 17.10 -6.31
C TYR A 247 -6.42 16.05 -5.91
N PRO A 248 -7.66 16.18 -6.40
CA PRO A 248 -8.77 15.31 -5.99
C PRO A 248 -8.72 13.90 -6.58
N VAL A 249 -7.69 13.56 -7.35
CA VAL A 249 -7.48 12.23 -7.93
C VAL A 249 -6.24 11.60 -7.31
N LEU A 250 -6.41 10.45 -6.64
CA LEU A 250 -5.35 9.71 -5.97
C LEU A 250 -4.80 8.61 -6.87
N PRO A 251 -3.54 8.69 -7.34
CA PRO A 251 -2.89 7.56 -8.01
C PRO A 251 -2.38 6.55 -7.00
N ILE A 252 -2.62 5.26 -7.29
CA ILE A 252 -2.12 4.12 -6.52
C ILE A 252 -1.47 3.14 -7.49
N LEU A 253 -0.18 2.87 -7.31
CA LEU A 253 0.57 1.89 -8.08
C LEU A 253 0.91 0.67 -7.23
N ILE A 254 0.52 -0.51 -7.70
CA ILE A 254 0.78 -1.78 -7.00
C ILE A 254 1.80 -2.58 -7.80
N HIS A 255 2.90 -2.90 -7.17
CA HIS A 255 4.09 -3.49 -7.77
C HIS A 255 4.39 -4.89 -7.23
N GLY A 256 5.06 -5.70 -8.05
CA GLY A 256 5.86 -6.81 -7.57
C GLY A 256 7.27 -6.32 -7.22
N ASP A 257 7.84 -6.85 -6.15
CA ASP A 257 9.13 -6.38 -5.60
C ASP A 257 10.31 -6.48 -6.57
N ALA A 258 10.45 -7.60 -7.27
CA ALA A 258 11.52 -7.81 -8.23
C ALA A 258 11.39 -6.87 -9.45
N ALA A 259 10.18 -6.65 -9.95
CA ALA A 259 9.92 -5.73 -11.05
C ALA A 259 10.18 -4.28 -10.64
N PHE A 260 9.70 -3.87 -9.47
CA PHE A 260 9.93 -2.54 -8.94
C PHE A 260 11.42 -2.21 -8.81
N ALA A 261 12.21 -3.15 -8.29
CA ALA A 261 13.65 -2.97 -8.12
C ALA A 261 14.43 -3.05 -9.43
N GLY A 262 13.98 -3.85 -10.42
CA GLY A 262 14.76 -4.20 -11.61
C GLY A 262 14.38 -3.50 -12.92
N GLN A 263 13.19 -2.87 -12.99
CA GLN A 263 12.71 -2.26 -14.24
C GLN A 263 13.05 -0.75 -14.29
N GLY A 264 13.81 -0.35 -15.32
CA GLY A 264 14.24 1.05 -15.52
C GLY A 264 13.10 2.05 -15.62
N VAL A 265 11.92 1.64 -16.09
CA VAL A 265 10.73 2.50 -16.17
C VAL A 265 10.24 3.01 -14.80
N VAL A 266 10.55 2.30 -13.72
CA VAL A 266 10.21 2.72 -12.36
C VAL A 266 10.95 4.01 -11.97
N PRO A 267 12.31 4.06 -11.96
CA PRO A 267 13.02 5.30 -11.66
C PRO A 267 12.75 6.40 -12.69
N GLU A 268 12.48 6.07 -13.96
CA GLU A 268 12.10 7.05 -14.97
C GLU A 268 10.74 7.71 -14.63
N THR A 269 9.76 6.93 -14.16
CA THR A 269 8.48 7.44 -13.68
C THR A 269 8.65 8.32 -12.45
N LEU A 270 9.46 7.88 -11.46
CA LEU A 270 9.75 8.65 -10.26
C LEU A 270 10.45 9.99 -10.59
N ASN A 271 11.32 10.03 -11.59
CA ASN A 271 11.99 11.26 -12.04
C ASN A 271 11.01 12.33 -12.58
N MET A 272 9.83 11.92 -13.03
CA MET A 272 8.81 12.86 -13.51
C MET A 272 8.00 13.52 -12.37
N SER A 273 8.03 12.97 -11.16
CA SER A 273 7.12 13.33 -10.05
C SER A 273 7.10 14.81 -9.68
N GLN A 274 8.25 15.51 -9.80
CA GLN A 274 8.37 16.93 -9.46
C GLN A 274 8.35 17.85 -10.68
N LEU A 275 8.28 17.30 -11.89
CA LEU A 275 8.24 18.11 -13.09
C LEU A 275 6.85 18.73 -13.28
N ARG A 276 6.81 20.04 -13.51
CA ARG A 276 5.57 20.83 -13.59
C ARG A 276 4.53 20.23 -14.55
N GLY A 277 4.96 19.66 -15.69
CA GLY A 277 4.07 19.08 -16.70
C GLY A 277 3.56 17.70 -16.34
N TYR A 278 4.12 17.00 -15.35
CA TYR A 278 3.84 15.58 -15.08
C TYR A 278 3.32 15.31 -13.66
N ARG A 279 3.60 16.20 -12.70
CA ARG A 279 3.22 15.96 -11.31
C ARG A 279 1.70 15.79 -11.14
N THR A 280 1.34 14.89 -10.25
CA THR A 280 -0.03 14.47 -9.93
C THR A 280 -0.44 14.74 -8.48
N GLY A 281 0.44 15.39 -7.69
CA GLY A 281 0.21 15.68 -6.27
C GLY A 281 0.83 14.66 -5.32
N GLY A 282 1.15 13.50 -5.81
CA GLY A 282 1.74 12.37 -5.07
C GLY A 282 1.11 11.05 -5.48
N THR A 283 1.87 9.97 -5.34
CA THR A 283 1.43 8.61 -5.72
C THR A 283 1.71 7.67 -4.56
N ILE A 284 0.72 6.84 -4.21
CA ILE A 284 0.92 5.75 -3.25
C ILE A 284 1.48 4.56 -4.00
N HIS A 285 2.66 4.10 -3.61
CA HIS A 285 3.27 2.87 -4.11
C HIS A 285 3.09 1.74 -3.10
N VAL A 286 2.45 0.66 -3.52
CA VAL A 286 2.26 -0.55 -2.72
C VAL A 286 3.07 -1.68 -3.34
N ILE A 287 4.05 -2.21 -2.62
CA ILE A 287 4.90 -3.28 -3.12
C ILE A 287 4.51 -4.59 -2.46
N VAL A 288 4.01 -5.53 -3.27
CA VAL A 288 3.70 -6.89 -2.82
C VAL A 288 4.98 -7.72 -2.92
N ASN A 289 5.65 -7.86 -1.78
CA ASN A 289 6.98 -8.47 -1.69
C ASN A 289 6.87 -9.96 -1.31
N ASN A 290 7.19 -10.85 -2.25
CA ASN A 290 7.37 -12.27 -1.99
C ASN A 290 8.85 -12.68 -1.85
N GLN A 291 9.76 -11.72 -1.88
CA GLN A 291 11.22 -11.86 -1.74
C GLN A 291 11.91 -12.68 -2.85
N VAL A 292 11.19 -13.11 -3.87
CA VAL A 292 11.73 -13.97 -4.93
C VAL A 292 11.78 -13.20 -6.24
N GLY A 293 12.97 -13.07 -6.82
CA GLY A 293 13.14 -12.75 -8.24
C GLY A 293 12.74 -13.94 -9.12
N PHE A 294 12.59 -13.76 -10.43
CA PHE A 294 12.14 -14.83 -11.33
C PHE A 294 12.96 -16.13 -11.18
N THR A 295 14.27 -16.01 -11.10
CA THR A 295 15.20 -17.15 -10.89
C THR A 295 16.18 -16.91 -9.74
N THR A 296 15.96 -15.89 -8.92
CA THR A 296 16.91 -15.39 -7.92
C THR A 296 16.34 -15.58 -6.52
N PRO A 297 17.04 -16.29 -5.63
CA PRO A 297 16.62 -16.45 -4.25
C PRO A 297 16.76 -15.12 -3.46
N PRO A 298 16.10 -14.97 -2.31
CA PRO A 298 16.12 -13.73 -1.51
C PRO A 298 17.53 -13.22 -1.20
N SER A 299 18.44 -14.11 -0.83
CA SER A 299 19.82 -13.77 -0.47
C SER A 299 20.66 -13.16 -1.60
N GLU A 300 20.22 -13.34 -2.85
CA GLU A 300 20.95 -12.87 -4.05
C GLU A 300 20.14 -11.82 -4.84
N ALA A 301 18.92 -11.52 -4.39
CA ALA A 301 18.00 -10.67 -5.15
C ALA A 301 18.33 -9.18 -5.00
N ARG A 302 18.78 -8.75 -3.83
CA ARG A 302 19.03 -7.34 -3.50
C ARG A 302 20.19 -7.20 -2.52
N SER A 303 20.93 -6.09 -2.65
CA SER A 303 22.02 -5.73 -1.73
C SER A 303 21.54 -4.98 -0.48
N THR A 304 20.30 -4.51 -0.48
CA THR A 304 19.67 -3.79 0.63
C THR A 304 18.38 -4.48 1.06
N VAL A 305 18.08 -4.37 2.33
CA VAL A 305 16.89 -4.97 2.97
C VAL A 305 15.70 -4.04 2.79
#